data_fc11dd0bd12935368ec97f0c66dc21f0
#
_entry.id   fc11dd0bd12935368ec97f0c66dc21f0
#
_cell.length_a   1.000
_cell.length_b   1.000
_cell.length_c   1.000
_cell.angle_alpha   90.00
_cell.angle_beta   90.00
_cell.angle_gamma   90.00
#
_symmetry.space_group_name_H-M   'P 1'
#
loop_
_entity.id
_entity.type
_entity.pdbx_description
1 polymer ?
#
loop_
_entity_poly.entity_id
_entity_poly.type
_entity_poly.pdbx_seq_one_letter_code
_entity_poly.pdbx_strand_id
1 'polypeptide(L)'
;MFLCLKKCVPLHPLFGVTDGGKYRVACYVALERYNKFNYLVDKMDLIKVAEEAFATGKKFPEFKAGDTVTVAYKIIEGSKERIQLYRGVVIKICGHGDKKRFTVRKMSGTVGVERIFPIESPNIDSIEINKVGKVRRAKLYYLRKLTGKAARIKEKRRPVSAE
;
A
#
# COMPACT_ATOMS: atom_id res chain seq x y z
N MET A 1 27.99 -28.94 12.62
CA MET A 1 28.85 -29.29 11.49
C MET A 1 28.10 -29.09 10.21
N PHE A 2 28.00 -27.85 9.72
CA PHE A 2 27.22 -27.48 8.52
C PHE A 2 28.22 -27.17 7.39
N LEU A 3 28.22 -28.01 6.40
CA LEU A 3 28.99 -27.87 5.17
C LEU A 3 28.37 -26.82 4.27
N CYS A 4 29.01 -25.66 4.18
CA CYS A 4 28.71 -24.61 3.22
C CYS A 4 29.24 -25.04 1.83
N LEU A 5 28.37 -25.56 0.97
CA LEU A 5 28.68 -25.84 -0.42
C LEU A 5 28.77 -24.53 -1.20
N LYS A 6 29.96 -23.95 -1.26
CA LYS A 6 30.29 -22.91 -2.23
C LYS A 6 30.31 -23.51 -3.61
N LYS A 7 29.30 -23.22 -4.43
CA LYS A 7 29.34 -23.49 -5.87
C LYS A 7 30.39 -22.59 -6.51
N CYS A 8 31.59 -23.13 -6.69
CA CYS A 8 32.56 -22.53 -7.58
C CYS A 8 32.05 -22.67 -9.01
N VAL A 9 31.79 -21.56 -9.65
CA VAL A 9 31.56 -21.51 -11.10
C VAL A 9 32.92 -21.77 -11.77
N PRO A 10 33.09 -22.78 -12.63
CA PRO A 10 34.34 -23.01 -13.32
C PRO A 10 34.60 -21.87 -14.31
N LEU A 11 35.65 -21.12 -14.05
CA LEU A 11 36.20 -20.20 -15.03
C LEU A 11 36.74 -20.99 -16.21
N HIS A 12 36.29 -20.65 -17.41
CA HIS A 12 36.71 -21.18 -18.69
C HIS A 12 38.22 -21.06 -18.86
N PRO A 13 38.97 -22.13 -19.24
CA PRO A 13 40.38 -22.11 -19.39
C PRO A 13 40.83 -21.57 -20.72
N LEU A 14 40.74 -20.25 -20.91
CA LEU A 14 41.34 -19.57 -22.07
C LEU A 14 42.01 -18.26 -21.65
N PHE A 15 43.07 -18.39 -20.85
CA PHE A 15 44.12 -17.36 -20.82
C PHE A 15 45.43 -17.97 -20.35
N GLY A 16 46.36 -18.01 -21.28
CA GLY A 16 47.71 -18.49 -21.09
C GLY A 16 48.44 -17.74 -19.96
N VAL A 17 49.22 -18.51 -19.26
CA VAL A 17 50.13 -18.06 -18.21
C VAL A 17 51.26 -17.28 -18.90
N THR A 18 51.33 -15.96 -18.70
CA THR A 18 52.56 -15.20 -18.82
C THR A 18 52.51 -13.99 -17.87
N ASP A 19 53.60 -13.88 -17.11
CA ASP A 19 54.07 -12.73 -16.33
C ASP A 19 53.28 -12.23 -15.10
N GLY A 20 53.93 -12.59 -14.02
CA GLY A 20 54.01 -12.10 -12.67
C GLY A 20 53.26 -10.81 -12.27
N GLY A 21 52.33 -10.90 -11.35
CA GLY A 21 51.99 -9.84 -10.41
C GLY A 21 50.81 -8.92 -10.76
N LYS A 22 50.62 -8.53 -12.00
CA LYS A 22 49.57 -7.51 -12.33
C LYS A 22 48.13 -8.05 -12.37
N TYR A 23 47.93 -9.33 -12.65
CA TYR A 23 46.58 -9.92 -12.79
C TYR A 23 45.97 -10.31 -11.44
N ARG A 24 46.77 -10.52 -10.40
CA ARG A 24 46.24 -10.74 -9.03
C ARG A 24 45.49 -9.51 -8.51
N VAL A 25 46.01 -8.33 -8.78
CA VAL A 25 45.38 -7.07 -8.35
C VAL A 25 44.07 -6.79 -9.13
N ALA A 26 44.09 -7.04 -10.45
CA ALA A 26 42.89 -6.85 -11.28
C ALA A 26 41.73 -7.80 -10.92
N CYS A 27 42.04 -9.07 -10.64
CA CYS A 27 41.07 -10.04 -10.11
C CYS A 27 40.53 -9.65 -8.74
N TYR A 28 41.38 -9.14 -7.87
CA TYR A 28 40.97 -8.74 -6.52
C TYR A 28 40.03 -7.55 -6.55
N VAL A 29 40.36 -6.54 -7.36
CA VAL A 29 39.48 -5.36 -7.56
C VAL A 29 38.17 -5.73 -8.25
N ALA A 30 38.18 -6.67 -9.18
CA ALA A 30 36.94 -7.16 -9.82
C ALA A 30 36.07 -7.94 -8.82
N LEU A 31 36.67 -8.75 -7.96
CA LEU A 31 35.96 -9.48 -6.89
C LEU A 31 35.40 -8.53 -5.82
N GLU A 32 36.11 -7.48 -5.45
CA GLU A 32 35.60 -6.47 -4.52
C GLU A 32 34.43 -5.70 -5.10
N ARG A 33 34.52 -5.33 -6.41
CA ARG A 33 33.39 -4.69 -7.10
C ARG A 33 32.18 -5.62 -7.21
N TYR A 34 32.39 -6.89 -7.51
CA TYR A 34 31.34 -7.91 -7.59
C TYR A 34 30.69 -8.14 -6.22
N ASN A 35 31.48 -8.28 -5.16
CA ASN A 35 30.98 -8.44 -3.81
C ASN A 35 30.27 -7.19 -3.31
N LYS A 36 30.75 -5.98 -3.63
CA LYS A 36 30.10 -4.72 -3.30
C LYS A 36 28.77 -4.55 -4.05
N PHE A 37 28.74 -4.98 -5.30
CA PHE A 37 27.50 -4.96 -6.11
C PHE A 37 26.45 -5.93 -5.55
N ASN A 38 26.85 -7.17 -5.23
CA ASN A 38 25.94 -8.14 -4.62
C ASN A 38 25.46 -7.68 -3.22
N TYR A 39 26.35 -7.09 -2.42
CA TYR A 39 25.98 -6.53 -1.11
C TYR A 39 24.98 -5.37 -1.24
N LEU A 40 25.06 -4.56 -2.29
CA LEU A 40 24.09 -3.50 -2.58
C LEU A 40 22.75 -4.08 -3.07
N VAL A 41 22.79 -5.12 -3.88
CA VAL A 41 21.57 -5.80 -4.37
C VAL A 41 20.84 -6.51 -3.21
N ASP A 42 21.57 -7.17 -2.31
CA ASP A 42 20.98 -7.82 -1.12
C ASP A 42 20.37 -6.80 -0.12
N LYS A 43 20.85 -5.55 -0.13
CA LYS A 43 20.29 -4.46 0.69
C LYS A 43 19.13 -3.72 0.03
N MET A 44 18.95 -3.89 -1.26
CA MET A 44 17.82 -3.27 -1.96
C MET A 44 16.56 -4.09 -1.73
N ASP A 45 15.67 -3.58 -0.88
CA ASP A 45 14.31 -4.11 -0.74
C ASP A 45 13.57 -3.91 -2.06
N LEU A 46 13.57 -4.95 -2.91
CA LEU A 46 12.88 -4.93 -4.21
C LEU A 46 11.41 -4.55 -4.09
N ILE A 47 10.82 -4.84 -2.93
CA ILE A 47 9.43 -4.45 -2.62
C ILE A 47 9.32 -2.92 -2.54
N LYS A 48 10.27 -2.24 -1.88
CA LYS A 48 10.25 -0.76 -1.79
C LYS A 48 10.42 -0.10 -3.14
N VAL A 49 11.32 -0.62 -3.97
CA VAL A 49 11.53 -0.12 -5.34
C VAL A 49 10.25 -0.26 -6.17
N ALA A 50 9.55 -1.39 -6.03
CA ALA A 50 8.27 -1.60 -6.70
C ALA A 50 7.18 -0.68 -6.14
N GLU A 51 7.10 -0.50 -4.82
CA GLU A 51 6.14 0.40 -4.17
C GLU A 51 6.36 1.86 -4.63
N GLU A 52 7.60 2.33 -4.69
CA GLU A 52 7.95 3.67 -5.21
C GLU A 52 7.58 3.84 -6.69
N ALA A 53 7.82 2.82 -7.52
CA ALA A 53 7.49 2.85 -8.94
C ALA A 53 5.98 2.87 -9.21
N PHE A 54 5.17 2.25 -8.35
CA PHE A 54 3.71 2.17 -8.48
C PHE A 54 2.95 3.16 -7.59
N ALA A 55 3.64 3.98 -6.79
CA ALA A 55 3.01 5.00 -5.98
C ALA A 55 2.28 6.02 -6.87
N THR A 56 0.97 6.15 -6.67
CA THR A 56 0.14 7.08 -7.45
C THR A 56 0.32 8.54 -7.03
N GLY A 57 0.95 8.80 -5.88
CA GLY A 57 1.22 10.14 -5.35
C GLY A 57 -0.02 10.97 -5.03
N LYS A 58 -1.21 10.39 -5.07
CA LYS A 58 -2.47 11.09 -4.77
C LYS A 58 -2.56 11.39 -3.28
N LYS A 59 -2.81 12.63 -2.92
CA LYS A 59 -3.04 13.06 -1.54
C LYS A 59 -4.52 13.09 -1.25
N PHE A 60 -4.98 12.27 -0.31
CA PHE A 60 -6.35 12.24 0.15
C PHE A 60 -6.49 12.87 1.53
N PRO A 61 -7.67 13.42 1.88
CA PRO A 61 -7.91 13.96 3.20
C PRO A 61 -7.81 12.88 4.27
N GLU A 62 -7.36 13.26 5.47
CA GLU A 62 -7.28 12.36 6.61
C GLU A 62 -8.66 12.12 7.20
N PHE A 63 -9.07 10.89 7.26
CA PHE A 63 -10.33 10.45 7.87
C PHE A 63 -10.10 9.31 8.85
N LYS A 64 -11.06 9.08 9.72
CA LYS A 64 -11.02 8.05 10.78
C LYS A 64 -12.18 7.07 10.63
N ALA A 65 -12.07 5.93 11.33
CA ALA A 65 -13.21 5.02 11.46
C ALA A 65 -14.39 5.76 12.10
N GLY A 66 -15.58 5.58 11.52
CA GLY A 66 -16.80 6.28 11.94
C GLY A 66 -17.18 7.46 11.06
N ASP A 67 -16.27 7.97 10.25
CA ASP A 67 -16.57 9.05 9.33
C ASP A 67 -17.40 8.55 8.15
N THR A 68 -18.30 9.40 7.66
CA THR A 68 -19.06 9.14 6.43
C THR A 68 -18.29 9.76 5.29
N VAL A 69 -17.86 8.91 4.35
CA VAL A 69 -17.08 9.32 3.19
C VAL A 69 -17.81 8.97 1.89
N THR A 70 -17.56 9.77 0.86
CA THR A 70 -17.93 9.46 -0.52
C THR A 70 -16.66 9.17 -1.29
N VAL A 71 -16.56 7.98 -1.85
CA VAL A 71 -15.44 7.54 -2.68
C VAL A 71 -15.87 7.54 -4.13
N ALA A 72 -15.21 8.34 -4.96
CA ALA A 72 -15.37 8.31 -6.40
C ALA A 72 -14.48 7.20 -6.97
N TYR A 73 -15.11 6.12 -7.41
CA TYR A 73 -14.42 4.95 -7.92
C TYR A 73 -14.60 4.83 -9.42
N LYS A 74 -13.48 4.77 -10.15
CA LYS A 74 -13.46 4.62 -11.61
C LYS A 74 -13.69 3.16 -11.97
N ILE A 75 -14.69 2.90 -12.78
CA ILE A 75 -15.01 1.58 -13.30
C ILE A 75 -14.75 1.58 -14.80
N ILE A 76 -14.00 0.59 -15.25
CA ILE A 76 -13.68 0.38 -16.66
C ILE A 76 -14.51 -0.82 -17.14
N GLU A 77 -15.40 -0.57 -18.09
CA GLU A 77 -16.29 -1.60 -18.65
C GLU A 77 -16.03 -1.68 -20.17
N GLY A 78 -15.13 -2.59 -20.56
CA GLY A 78 -14.67 -2.66 -21.96
C GLY A 78 -13.98 -1.38 -22.39
N SER A 79 -14.56 -0.66 -23.36
CA SER A 79 -14.04 0.62 -23.87
C SER A 79 -14.57 1.86 -23.15
N LYS A 80 -15.52 1.68 -22.23
CA LYS A 80 -16.15 2.80 -21.51
C LYS A 80 -15.62 2.91 -20.09
N GLU A 81 -15.38 4.13 -19.65
CA GLU A 81 -15.01 4.45 -18.29
C GLU A 81 -16.10 5.26 -17.63
N ARG A 82 -16.47 4.93 -16.39
CA ARG A 82 -17.43 5.70 -15.62
C ARG A 82 -16.98 5.82 -14.17
N ILE A 83 -17.37 6.93 -13.52
CA ILE A 83 -17.12 7.15 -12.11
C ILE A 83 -18.37 6.76 -11.33
N GLN A 84 -18.20 5.89 -10.33
CA GLN A 84 -19.26 5.50 -9.41
C GLN A 84 -19.00 6.09 -8.03
N LEU A 85 -19.96 6.83 -7.51
CA LEU A 85 -19.90 7.36 -6.15
C LEU A 85 -20.35 6.30 -5.15
N TYR A 86 -19.46 5.96 -4.23
CA TYR A 86 -19.72 5.02 -3.13
C TYR A 86 -19.73 5.78 -1.81
N ARG A 87 -20.93 6.18 -1.36
CA ARG A 87 -21.13 6.88 -0.08
C ARG A 87 -21.44 5.89 1.02
N GLY A 88 -20.68 5.94 2.12
CA GLY A 88 -20.88 5.04 3.25
C GLY A 88 -20.05 5.42 4.47
N VAL A 89 -20.15 4.63 5.52
CA VAL A 89 -19.44 4.80 6.78
C VAL A 89 -18.17 3.96 6.79
N VAL A 90 -17.06 4.54 7.19
CA VAL A 90 -15.79 3.82 7.35
C VAL A 90 -15.86 2.95 8.62
N ILE A 91 -15.78 1.63 8.44
CA ILE A 91 -15.80 0.67 9.55
C ILE A 91 -14.42 0.49 10.16
N LYS A 92 -13.39 0.36 9.33
CA LYS A 92 -12.01 0.15 9.76
C LYS A 92 -11.02 0.70 8.76
N ILE A 93 -9.85 1.02 9.28
CA ILE A 93 -8.66 1.35 8.50
C ILE A 93 -7.57 0.37 8.95
N CYS A 94 -6.83 -0.21 8.00
CA CYS A 94 -5.76 -1.19 8.25
C CYS A 94 -4.58 -0.90 7.33
N GLY A 95 -3.37 -1.27 7.78
CA GLY A 95 -2.12 -1.11 7.05
C GLY A 95 -1.41 0.20 7.36
N HIS A 96 -0.16 0.29 6.94
CA HIS A 96 0.69 1.47 7.04
C HIS A 96 1.23 1.84 5.66
N GLY A 97 1.51 3.12 5.45
CA GLY A 97 2.04 3.64 4.19
C GLY A 97 1.14 3.27 3.01
N ASP A 98 1.74 2.83 1.95
CA ASP A 98 1.08 2.52 0.67
C ASP A 98 0.14 1.32 0.76
N LYS A 99 0.37 0.40 1.72
CA LYS A 99 -0.50 -0.76 2.00
C LYS A 99 -1.75 -0.41 2.81
N LYS A 100 -1.99 0.88 3.07
CA LYS A 100 -3.14 1.35 3.82
C LYS A 100 -4.44 1.13 3.04
N ARG A 101 -5.40 0.49 3.69
CA ARG A 101 -6.72 0.17 3.13
C ARG A 101 -7.81 0.48 4.13
N PHE A 102 -8.95 0.89 3.63
CA PHE A 102 -10.12 1.19 4.45
C PHE A 102 -11.36 0.45 3.94
N THR A 103 -12.26 0.14 4.86
CA THR A 103 -13.50 -0.56 4.54
C THR A 103 -14.68 0.38 4.76
N VAL A 104 -15.48 0.57 3.73
CA VAL A 104 -16.68 1.40 3.77
C VAL A 104 -17.91 0.52 3.70
N ARG A 105 -18.86 0.78 4.63
CA ARG A 105 -20.16 0.12 4.68
C ARG A 105 -21.25 1.06 4.20
N LYS A 106 -22.05 0.57 3.27
CA LYS A 106 -23.24 1.24 2.73
C LYS A 106 -24.45 0.34 2.92
N MET A 107 -25.60 0.91 3.24
CA MET A 107 -26.87 0.20 3.17
C MET A 107 -27.45 0.38 1.77
N SER A 108 -27.75 -0.73 1.11
CA SER A 108 -28.46 -0.75 -0.18
C SER A 108 -29.79 -1.46 0.06
N GLY A 109 -30.85 -0.67 0.23
CA GLY A 109 -32.14 -1.19 0.71
C GLY A 109 -32.00 -1.81 2.11
N THR A 110 -32.31 -3.08 2.23
CA THR A 110 -32.22 -3.85 3.48
C THR A 110 -30.85 -4.51 3.69
N VAL A 111 -30.01 -4.59 2.64
CA VAL A 111 -28.71 -5.28 2.66
C VAL A 111 -27.58 -4.31 2.95
N GLY A 112 -26.71 -4.69 3.89
CA GLY A 112 -25.46 -3.96 4.16
C GLY A 112 -24.34 -4.44 3.26
N VAL A 113 -23.81 -3.56 2.42
CA VAL A 113 -22.68 -3.84 1.51
C VAL A 113 -21.42 -3.22 2.06
N GLU A 114 -20.35 -4.02 2.14
CA GLU A 114 -19.02 -3.57 2.56
C GLU A 114 -18.04 -3.67 1.38
N ARG A 115 -17.30 -2.61 1.15
CA ARG A 115 -16.24 -2.59 0.13
C ARG A 115 -14.93 -2.16 0.75
N ILE A 116 -13.85 -2.84 0.38
CA ILE A 116 -12.49 -2.53 0.81
C ILE A 116 -11.82 -1.74 -0.31
N PHE A 117 -11.26 -0.58 0.05
CA PHE A 117 -10.53 0.28 -0.85
C PHE A 117 -9.08 0.40 -0.38
N PRO A 118 -8.08 0.00 -1.20
CA PRO A 118 -6.69 0.42 -0.99
C PRO A 118 -6.56 1.91 -1.28
N ILE A 119 -5.83 2.67 -0.46
CA ILE A 119 -5.69 4.12 -0.65
C ILE A 119 -4.92 4.42 -1.93
N GLU A 120 -3.81 3.70 -2.17
CA GLU A 120 -2.97 3.88 -3.36
C GLU A 120 -3.56 3.27 -4.66
N SER A 121 -4.85 2.93 -4.68
CA SER A 121 -5.46 2.38 -5.89
C SER A 121 -5.57 3.44 -6.99
N PRO A 122 -5.12 3.16 -8.22
CA PRO A 122 -5.29 4.09 -9.36
C PRO A 122 -6.76 4.35 -9.70
N ASN A 123 -7.65 3.40 -9.35
CA ASN A 123 -9.08 3.49 -9.62
C ASN A 123 -9.84 4.42 -8.67
N ILE A 124 -9.21 4.92 -7.61
CA ILE A 124 -9.80 5.94 -6.75
C ILE A 124 -9.48 7.30 -7.35
N ASP A 125 -10.51 8.03 -7.72
CA ASP A 125 -10.37 9.39 -8.25
C ASP A 125 -10.29 10.41 -7.11
N SER A 126 -11.32 10.47 -6.27
CA SER A 126 -11.38 11.37 -5.13
C SER A 126 -12.05 10.72 -3.91
N ILE A 127 -11.74 11.24 -2.73
CA ILE A 127 -12.36 10.87 -1.45
C ILE A 127 -12.84 12.15 -0.79
N GLU A 128 -14.14 12.25 -0.52
CA GLU A 128 -14.76 13.37 0.17
C GLU A 128 -15.25 12.95 1.54
N ILE A 129 -15.00 13.79 2.56
CA ILE A 129 -15.52 13.58 3.91
C ILE A 129 -16.81 14.36 4.05
N ASN A 130 -17.93 13.65 4.13
CA ASN A 130 -19.24 14.27 4.29
C ASN A 130 -19.53 14.63 5.75
N LYS A 131 -19.23 13.71 6.68
CA LYS A 131 -19.55 13.85 8.09
C LYS A 131 -18.46 13.22 8.96
N VAL A 132 -18.08 13.90 10.02
CA VAL A 132 -17.12 13.38 11.01
C VAL A 132 -17.89 12.70 12.14
N GLY A 133 -17.66 11.40 12.33
CA GLY A 133 -18.36 10.61 13.33
C GLY A 133 -17.68 10.63 14.70
N LYS A 134 -18.51 10.65 15.77
CA LYS A 134 -18.03 10.48 17.15
C LYS A 134 -18.09 9.01 17.54
N VAL A 135 -16.95 8.33 17.52
CA VAL A 135 -16.84 6.91 17.90
C VAL A 135 -15.71 6.71 18.91
N ARG A 136 -15.84 5.63 19.74
CA ARG A 136 -14.84 5.27 20.76
C ARG A 136 -13.94 4.11 20.32
N ARG A 137 -14.28 3.43 19.24
CA ARG A 137 -13.59 2.22 18.78
C ARG A 137 -12.93 2.49 17.41
N ALA A 138 -11.74 1.94 17.20
CA ALA A 138 -11.05 1.99 15.92
C ALA A 138 -11.64 1.06 14.85
N LYS A 139 -12.31 -0.02 15.28
CA LYS A 139 -12.98 -0.98 14.39
C LYS A 139 -14.44 -1.14 14.80
N LEU A 140 -15.36 -0.87 13.88
CA LEU A 140 -16.80 -0.71 14.14
C LEU A 140 -17.60 -1.92 13.65
N TYR A 141 -17.14 -3.15 13.98
CA TYR A 141 -17.82 -4.36 13.51
C TYR A 141 -19.23 -4.54 14.07
N TYR A 142 -19.56 -3.89 15.18
CA TYR A 142 -20.90 -3.92 15.74
C TYR A 142 -21.97 -3.35 14.82
N LEU A 143 -21.59 -2.45 13.88
CA LEU A 143 -22.52 -1.88 12.91
C LEU A 143 -23.09 -2.94 11.96
N ARG A 144 -22.45 -4.09 11.82
CA ARG A 144 -22.95 -5.19 10.98
C ARG A 144 -24.26 -5.76 11.47
N LYS A 145 -24.45 -5.78 12.80
CA LYS A 145 -25.65 -6.29 13.45
C LYS A 145 -26.76 -5.23 13.59
N LEU A 146 -26.43 -3.95 13.35
CA LEU A 146 -27.35 -2.84 13.53
C LEU A 146 -27.89 -2.37 12.17
N THR A 147 -29.18 -2.07 12.14
CA THR A 147 -29.88 -1.55 10.96
C THR A 147 -30.71 -0.32 11.32
N GLY A 148 -31.09 0.48 10.33
CA GLY A 148 -31.98 1.62 10.50
C GLY A 148 -31.42 2.71 11.43
N LYS A 149 -32.23 3.15 12.37
CA LYS A 149 -31.88 4.25 13.29
C LYS A 149 -30.73 3.91 14.24
N ALA A 150 -30.61 2.63 14.68
CA ALA A 150 -29.57 2.18 15.57
C ALA A 150 -28.16 2.17 14.93
N ALA A 151 -28.07 2.06 13.62
CA ALA A 151 -26.81 2.09 12.87
C ALA A 151 -26.28 3.52 12.65
N ARG A 152 -27.03 4.57 13.00
CA ARG A 152 -26.62 5.95 12.78
C ARG A 152 -25.55 6.34 13.80
N ILE A 153 -24.42 6.85 13.29
CA ILE A 153 -23.33 7.39 14.11
C ILE A 153 -23.62 8.88 14.38
N LYS A 154 -23.45 9.28 15.65
CA LYS A 154 -23.56 10.69 16.04
C LYS A 154 -22.43 11.50 15.44
N GLU A 155 -22.73 12.68 14.91
CA GLU A 155 -21.71 13.60 14.42
C GLU A 155 -20.92 14.22 15.56
N LYS A 156 -19.62 14.40 15.32
CA LYS A 156 -18.76 15.17 16.22
C LYS A 156 -19.05 16.66 15.96
N ARG A 157 -19.65 17.34 16.94
CA ARG A 157 -19.79 18.79 16.88
C ARG A 157 -18.41 19.42 16.78
N ARG A 158 -18.14 20.16 15.72
CA ARG A 158 -16.96 21.03 15.67
C ARG A 158 -17.22 22.16 16.65
N PRO A 159 -16.27 22.52 17.55
CA PRO A 159 -16.40 23.79 18.23
C PRO A 159 -16.48 24.87 17.14
N VAL A 160 -17.52 25.69 17.19
CA VAL A 160 -17.60 26.90 16.38
C VAL A 160 -16.41 27.72 16.82
N SER A 161 -15.38 27.83 15.96
CA SER A 161 -14.35 28.84 16.17
C SER A 161 -15.07 30.16 16.11
N ALA A 162 -15.17 30.85 17.25
CA ALA A 162 -15.58 32.25 17.29
C ALA A 162 -14.57 33.02 16.40
N GLU A 163 -15.05 33.55 15.29
CA GLU A 163 -14.36 34.56 14.50
C GLU A 163 -14.28 35.84 15.30
#